data_f15cb623d07b8d0f2aa2f7425dc5597d
#
_entry.id   f15cb623d07b8d0f2aa2f7425dc5597d
#
_cell.length_a   1.000
_cell.length_b   1.000
_cell.length_c   1.000
_cell.angle_alpha   90.00
_cell.angle_beta   90.00
_cell.angle_gamma   90.00
#
_symmetry.space_group_name_H-M   'P 1'
#
loop_
_entity.id
_entity.type
_entity.pdbx_description
1 polymer ?
#
loop_
_entity_poly.entity_id
_entity_poly.type
_entity_poly.pdbx_seq_one_letter_code
_entity_poly.pdbx_strand_id
1 'polypeptide(L)'
;MLILVRYGEIGLKSKSVRRRFEKKLISNIEDAFLRNKTECRITSDWGRIYVYTENIDKGVNVLKNIFGIVSLSPAIETSSELDDICVSSVDYSKKIIKKGQSFAVRSRRTGSHHYSSMDVAVKIGNAILNSIKNVSVNLDAPDAEIFIEVRNNRAYVFSEKILGPGGMPLGTQGKVAAFICDEKSVVAAWLMMKRGGYVIPVYEESNRNAAHYLKILEDWNNLVKPFVVKSDEVSEQVQEIEKFSRKNNAIAIVLGFDEFKKINSTLPLFFPLIGMDNEEIKTLWKKIIFEQ
;
A
#
# COMPACT_ATOMS: atom_id res chain seq x y z
N MET A 1 13.39 3.73 14.45
CA MET A 1 12.48 4.75 13.89
C MET A 1 11.16 4.09 13.53
N LEU A 2 10.07 4.84 13.32
CA LEU A 2 8.72 4.30 13.16
C LEU A 2 8.07 4.78 11.85
N ILE A 3 7.37 3.87 11.17
CA ILE A 3 6.45 4.19 10.07
C ILE A 3 5.04 3.81 10.50
N LEU A 4 4.14 4.77 10.51
CA LEU A 4 2.73 4.57 10.81
C LEU A 4 2.00 4.16 9.53
N VAL A 5 1.43 2.96 9.49
CA VAL A 5 0.75 2.40 8.32
C VAL A 5 -0.76 2.38 8.53
N ARG A 6 -1.50 2.87 7.52
CA ARG A 6 -2.97 2.93 7.51
C ARG A 6 -3.52 2.05 6.41
N TYR A 7 -4.51 1.25 6.74
CA TYR A 7 -5.28 0.46 5.78
C TYR A 7 -6.73 0.98 5.71
N GLY A 8 -7.40 0.76 4.58
CA GLY A 8 -8.75 1.28 4.31
C GLY A 8 -9.83 0.21 4.39
N GLU A 9 -10.02 -0.52 3.30
CA GLU A 9 -11.12 -1.48 3.12
C GLU A 9 -11.22 -2.57 4.20
N ILE A 10 -10.10 -2.94 4.80
CA ILE A 10 -10.02 -3.89 5.92
C ILE A 10 -10.87 -3.41 7.11
N GLY A 11 -10.85 -2.10 7.37
CA GLY A 11 -11.59 -1.49 8.49
C GLY A 11 -13.11 -1.66 8.40
N LEU A 12 -13.64 -1.80 7.19
CA LEU A 12 -15.08 -1.95 6.93
C LEU A 12 -15.59 -3.39 7.10
N LYS A 13 -14.71 -4.36 7.32
CA LYS A 13 -15.07 -5.77 7.45
C LYS A 13 -15.52 -6.12 8.88
N SER A 14 -16.26 -7.24 9.02
CA SER A 14 -16.58 -7.80 10.34
C SER A 14 -15.31 -8.07 11.16
N LYS A 15 -15.44 -8.12 12.48
CA LYS A 15 -14.29 -8.28 13.39
C LYS A 15 -13.39 -9.50 13.06
N SER A 16 -14.00 -10.64 12.70
CA SER A 16 -13.28 -11.87 12.34
C SER A 16 -12.54 -11.74 11.01
N VAL A 17 -13.21 -11.21 9.97
CA VAL A 17 -12.64 -10.99 8.65
C VAL A 17 -11.53 -9.94 8.72
N ARG A 18 -11.77 -8.83 9.45
CA ARG A 18 -10.77 -7.78 9.66
C ARG A 18 -9.48 -8.34 10.28
N ARG A 19 -9.59 -9.12 11.37
CA ARG A 19 -8.42 -9.75 12.00
C ARG A 19 -7.64 -10.65 11.05
N ARG A 20 -8.34 -11.44 10.22
CA ARG A 20 -7.71 -12.30 9.21
C ARG A 20 -6.96 -11.47 8.16
N PHE A 21 -7.56 -10.39 7.68
CA PHE A 21 -6.98 -9.53 6.66
C PHE A 21 -5.81 -8.70 7.21
N GLU A 22 -5.92 -8.21 8.44
CA GLU A 22 -4.84 -7.50 9.12
C GLU A 22 -3.63 -8.41 9.33
N LYS A 23 -3.84 -9.65 9.81
CA LYS A 23 -2.77 -10.65 9.91
C LYS A 23 -2.12 -10.93 8.55
N LYS A 24 -2.93 -11.02 7.48
CA LYS A 24 -2.40 -11.23 6.13
C LYS A 24 -1.59 -10.03 5.64
N LEU A 25 -2.04 -8.81 5.93
CA LEU A 25 -1.29 -7.59 5.60
C LEU A 25 0.04 -7.55 6.35
N ILE A 26 0.05 -7.87 7.65
CA ILE A 26 1.28 -7.95 8.46
C ILE A 26 2.24 -8.98 7.85
N SER A 27 1.75 -10.19 7.54
CA SER A 27 2.58 -11.21 6.88
C SER A 27 3.16 -10.73 5.54
N ASN A 28 2.37 -10.02 4.73
CA ASN A 28 2.86 -9.47 3.45
C ASN A 28 3.94 -8.39 3.68
N ILE A 29 3.83 -7.60 4.75
CA ILE A 29 4.86 -6.61 5.13
C ILE A 29 6.14 -7.34 5.56
N GLU A 30 6.04 -8.33 6.46
CA GLU A 30 7.19 -9.12 6.92
C GLU A 30 7.93 -9.79 5.75
N ASP A 31 7.19 -10.44 4.84
CA ASP A 31 7.73 -11.06 3.63
C ASP A 31 8.45 -10.03 2.73
N ALA A 32 7.89 -8.83 2.59
CA ALA A 32 8.49 -7.78 1.77
C ALA A 32 9.79 -7.24 2.39
N PHE A 33 9.82 -7.02 3.70
CA PHE A 33 11.03 -6.59 4.41
C PHE A 33 12.13 -7.65 4.33
N LEU A 34 11.78 -8.93 4.52
CA LEU A 34 12.72 -10.05 4.39
C LEU A 34 13.36 -10.11 3.00
N ARG A 35 12.56 -10.01 1.94
CA ARG A 35 13.05 -10.00 0.54
C ARG A 35 13.99 -8.82 0.27
N ASN A 36 13.72 -7.69 0.85
CA ASN A 36 14.55 -6.48 0.72
C ASN A 36 15.73 -6.47 1.70
N LYS A 37 16.00 -7.58 2.42
CA LYS A 37 17.08 -7.69 3.40
C LYS A 37 17.09 -6.50 4.37
N THR A 38 15.93 -6.20 4.94
CA THR A 38 15.73 -5.10 5.88
C THR A 38 15.00 -5.63 7.09
N GLU A 39 15.51 -5.32 8.27
CA GLU A 39 14.90 -5.73 9.53
C GLU A 39 13.75 -4.79 9.88
N CYS A 40 12.69 -5.39 10.42
CA CYS A 40 11.57 -4.64 10.99
C CYS A 40 10.96 -5.38 12.19
N ARG A 41 10.40 -4.61 13.10
CA ARG A 41 9.49 -5.09 14.15
C ARG A 41 8.13 -4.49 13.91
N ILE A 42 7.10 -5.32 13.91
CA ILE A 42 5.73 -4.89 13.61
C ILE A 42 4.85 -5.06 14.84
N THR A 43 4.08 -4.03 15.14
CA THR A 43 2.98 -4.09 16.11
C THR A 43 1.72 -3.53 15.47
N SER A 44 0.55 -3.89 15.97
CA SER A 44 -0.71 -3.34 15.47
C SER A 44 -1.66 -3.01 16.61
N ASP A 45 -2.50 -2.01 16.35
CA ASP A 45 -3.65 -1.62 17.15
C ASP A 45 -4.83 -1.41 16.21
N TRP A 46 -6.03 -1.22 16.74
CA TRP A 46 -7.22 -1.06 15.92
C TRP A 46 -7.08 0.03 14.85
N GLY A 47 -7.04 -0.40 13.59
CA GLY A 47 -6.93 0.49 12.43
C GLY A 47 -5.54 1.02 12.12
N ARG A 48 -4.48 0.53 12.78
CA ARG A 48 -3.09 0.95 12.55
C ARG A 48 -2.13 -0.22 12.64
N ILE A 49 -1.09 -0.16 11.81
CA ILE A 49 0.09 -1.02 11.89
C ILE A 49 1.29 -0.10 12.07
N TYR A 50 2.16 -0.47 12.98
CA TYR A 50 3.37 0.26 13.36
C TYR A 50 4.57 -0.55 12.94
N VAL A 51 5.37 -0.02 12.01
CA VAL A 51 6.56 -0.69 11.49
C VAL A 51 7.79 0.05 12.00
N TYR A 52 8.55 -0.62 12.86
CA TYR A 52 9.81 -0.11 13.40
C TYR A 52 10.95 -0.65 12.57
N THR A 53 11.81 0.23 12.05
CA THR A 53 12.98 -0.12 11.25
C THR A 53 14.10 0.88 11.48
N GLU A 54 15.32 0.47 11.23
CA GLU A 54 16.50 1.36 11.37
C GLU A 54 16.59 2.35 10.20
N ASN A 55 16.24 1.91 8.98
CA ASN A 55 16.28 2.75 7.78
C ASN A 55 14.86 3.09 7.32
N ILE A 56 14.42 4.33 7.59
CA ILE A 56 13.08 4.82 7.25
C ILE A 56 12.87 4.87 5.74
N ASP A 57 13.80 5.40 4.97
CA ASP A 57 13.63 5.59 3.53
C ASP A 57 13.48 4.23 2.82
N LYS A 58 14.30 3.26 3.20
CA LYS A 58 14.17 1.90 2.70
C LYS A 58 12.84 1.26 3.13
N GLY A 59 12.44 1.46 4.38
CA GLY A 59 11.15 0.99 4.89
C GLY A 59 9.96 1.59 4.14
N VAL A 60 9.98 2.89 3.87
CA VAL A 60 8.97 3.58 3.05
C VAL A 60 8.92 2.99 1.65
N ASN A 61 10.09 2.80 1.01
CA ASN A 61 10.16 2.23 -0.34
C ASN A 61 9.61 0.80 -0.42
N VAL A 62 9.80 -0.01 0.60
CA VAL A 62 9.20 -1.35 0.69
C VAL A 62 7.69 -1.26 0.88
N LEU A 63 7.22 -0.40 1.78
CA LEU A 63 5.80 -0.32 2.17
C LEU A 63 4.91 0.29 1.08
N LYS A 64 5.42 1.22 0.27
CA LYS A 64 4.62 1.91 -0.75
C LYS A 64 4.08 0.98 -1.85
N ASN A 65 4.64 -0.23 -2.01
CA ASN A 65 4.23 -1.21 -3.01
C ASN A 65 3.36 -2.35 -2.43
N ILE A 66 2.95 -2.28 -1.16
CA ILE A 66 2.17 -3.36 -0.52
C ILE A 66 0.67 -3.09 -0.62
N PHE A 67 -0.05 -3.96 -1.32
CA PHE A 67 -1.51 -3.90 -1.40
C PHE A 67 -2.17 -4.05 -0.03
N GLY A 68 -3.19 -3.23 0.21
CA GLY A 68 -3.86 -3.08 1.49
C GLY A 68 -3.43 -1.82 2.25
N ILE A 69 -2.27 -1.26 1.96
CA ILE A 69 -1.80 0.00 2.54
C ILE A 69 -2.42 1.17 1.77
N VAL A 70 -3.16 2.03 2.47
CA VAL A 70 -3.75 3.25 1.90
C VAL A 70 -2.79 4.43 2.02
N SER A 71 -2.14 4.56 3.17
CA SER A 71 -1.10 5.56 3.37
C SER A 71 -0.15 5.16 4.48
N LEU A 72 1.03 5.72 4.43
CA LEU A 72 2.07 5.56 5.44
C LEU A 72 2.69 6.92 5.81
N SER A 73 3.26 6.99 7.00
CA SER A 73 3.92 8.22 7.50
C SER A 73 5.12 7.85 8.37
N PRO A 74 6.32 8.29 8.01
CA PRO A 74 7.42 8.35 8.98
C PRO A 74 6.98 9.20 10.17
N ALA A 75 7.13 8.70 11.38
CA ALA A 75 6.62 9.35 12.57
C ALA A 75 7.58 9.24 13.75
N ILE A 76 7.50 10.22 14.65
CA ILE A 76 8.07 10.15 15.99
C ILE A 76 6.99 9.67 16.95
N GLU A 77 7.32 8.70 17.78
CA GLU A 77 6.46 8.19 18.84
C GLU A 77 6.82 8.87 20.17
N THR A 78 5.80 9.26 20.92
CA THR A 78 5.92 9.82 22.27
C THR A 78 4.79 9.32 23.17
N SER A 79 4.78 9.67 24.43
CA SER A 79 3.66 9.39 25.34
C SER A 79 2.42 10.19 24.94
N SER A 80 1.25 9.83 25.48
CA SER A 80 0.01 10.63 25.30
C SER A 80 -0.09 11.81 26.26
N GLU A 81 0.91 12.05 27.10
CA GLU A 81 0.94 13.23 27.96
C GLU A 81 1.12 14.49 27.12
N LEU A 82 0.29 15.50 27.39
CA LEU A 82 0.20 16.69 26.53
C LEU A 82 1.53 17.47 26.48
N ASP A 83 2.31 17.44 27.55
CA ASP A 83 3.63 18.10 27.62
C ASP A 83 4.66 17.33 26.77
N ASP A 84 4.67 16.00 26.83
CA ASP A 84 5.56 15.18 26.00
C ASP A 84 5.25 15.32 24.50
N ILE A 85 3.94 15.37 24.17
CA ILE A 85 3.49 15.64 22.80
C ILE A 85 4.00 17.02 22.36
N CYS A 86 3.90 18.03 23.23
CA CYS A 86 4.33 19.39 22.94
C CYS A 86 5.83 19.46 22.66
N VAL A 87 6.67 18.89 23.53
CA VAL A 87 8.13 18.85 23.36
C VAL A 87 8.51 18.14 22.06
N SER A 88 7.98 16.94 21.84
CA SER A 88 8.27 16.14 20.64
C SER A 88 7.82 16.84 19.36
N SER A 89 6.66 17.51 19.39
CA SER A 89 6.13 18.23 18.22
C SER A 89 6.94 19.47 17.89
N VAL A 90 7.38 20.23 18.89
CA VAL A 90 8.24 21.41 18.67
C VAL A 90 9.59 20.99 18.08
N ASP A 91 10.21 19.95 18.62
CA ASP A 91 11.51 19.49 18.13
C ASP A 91 11.43 18.88 16.72
N TYR A 92 10.32 18.22 16.41
CA TYR A 92 10.01 17.76 15.07
C TYR A 92 9.79 18.93 14.10
N SER A 93 8.99 19.92 14.51
CA SER A 93 8.63 21.07 13.70
C SER A 93 9.85 21.95 13.33
N LYS A 94 10.84 22.09 14.22
CA LYS A 94 12.10 22.79 13.94
C LYS A 94 12.88 22.20 12.74
N LYS A 95 12.68 20.90 12.43
CA LYS A 95 13.30 20.21 11.29
C LYS A 95 12.52 20.38 10.00
N ILE A 96 11.22 20.60 10.10
CA ILE A 96 10.29 20.60 8.97
C ILE A 96 9.95 22.02 8.51
N ILE A 97 9.63 22.92 9.44
CA ILE A 97 9.18 24.28 9.13
C ILE A 97 10.38 25.19 8.92
N LYS A 98 10.45 25.80 7.74
CA LYS A 98 11.50 26.77 7.40
C LYS A 98 11.08 28.20 7.77
N LYS A 99 12.08 29.07 7.95
CA LYS A 99 11.86 30.50 8.20
C LYS A 99 11.02 31.11 7.08
N GLY A 100 10.00 31.87 7.44
CA GLY A 100 9.09 32.54 6.49
C GLY A 100 7.89 31.70 6.06
N GLN A 101 7.82 30.42 6.43
CA GLN A 101 6.71 29.56 6.10
C GLN A 101 5.52 29.70 7.06
N SER A 102 4.35 29.41 6.52
CA SER A 102 3.14 29.18 7.29
C SER A 102 2.98 27.69 7.63
N PHE A 103 2.27 27.41 8.73
CA PHE A 103 2.03 26.02 9.13
C PHE A 103 0.62 25.83 9.72
N ALA A 104 0.18 24.56 9.73
CA ALA A 104 -1.00 24.14 10.48
C ALA A 104 -0.69 22.90 11.33
N VAL A 105 -1.33 22.83 12.50
CA VAL A 105 -1.33 21.61 13.34
C VAL A 105 -2.66 20.91 13.16
N ARG A 106 -2.60 19.63 12.72
CA ARG A 106 -3.75 18.77 12.51
C ARG A 106 -3.74 17.64 13.53
N SER A 107 -4.60 17.69 14.52
CA SER A 107 -4.63 16.66 15.55
C SER A 107 -5.85 15.74 15.44
N ARG A 108 -5.66 14.48 15.78
CA ARG A 108 -6.70 13.47 15.94
C ARG A 108 -6.44 12.68 17.21
N ARG A 109 -7.52 12.31 17.90
CA ARG A 109 -7.45 11.60 19.16
C ARG A 109 -8.40 10.40 19.19
N THR A 110 -7.92 9.29 19.73
CA THR A 110 -8.70 8.08 20.01
C THR A 110 -8.32 7.59 21.40
N GLY A 111 -9.31 7.21 22.19
CA GLY A 111 -9.15 6.86 23.60
C GLY A 111 -9.64 7.97 24.55
N SER A 112 -9.50 7.75 25.86
CA SER A 112 -9.92 8.67 26.91
C SER A 112 -8.72 9.49 27.39
N HIS A 113 -8.83 10.83 27.32
CA HIS A 113 -7.79 11.77 27.74
C HIS A 113 -8.46 12.99 28.37
N HIS A 114 -7.75 13.73 29.22
CA HIS A 114 -8.25 14.95 29.87
C HIS A 114 -8.28 16.18 28.95
N TYR A 115 -7.88 16.02 27.69
CA TYR A 115 -7.82 17.07 26.67
C TYR A 115 -8.52 16.63 25.39
N SER A 116 -8.98 17.58 24.60
CA SER A 116 -9.55 17.36 23.26
C SER A 116 -8.47 17.42 22.16
N SER A 117 -8.82 17.00 20.94
CA SER A 117 -7.92 17.20 19.80
C SER A 117 -7.67 18.69 19.52
N MET A 118 -8.65 19.56 19.78
CA MET A 118 -8.47 21.01 19.62
C MET A 118 -7.45 21.55 20.63
N ASP A 119 -7.49 21.11 21.88
CA ASP A 119 -6.53 21.55 22.91
C ASP A 119 -5.10 21.16 22.51
N VAL A 120 -4.91 19.96 21.95
CA VAL A 120 -3.61 19.52 21.39
C VAL A 120 -3.16 20.46 20.28
N ALA A 121 -4.05 20.75 19.30
CA ALA A 121 -3.69 21.61 18.17
C ALA A 121 -3.32 23.04 18.61
N VAL A 122 -4.11 23.63 19.50
CA VAL A 122 -3.87 24.98 20.00
C VAL A 122 -2.59 25.07 20.83
N LYS A 123 -2.39 24.16 21.79
CA LYS A 123 -1.20 24.14 22.63
C LYS A 123 0.08 24.02 21.81
N ILE A 124 0.09 23.09 20.87
CA ILE A 124 1.27 22.82 20.04
C ILE A 124 1.47 23.94 19.02
N GLY A 125 0.41 24.48 18.41
CA GLY A 125 0.51 25.63 17.52
C GLY A 125 1.17 26.83 18.21
N ASN A 126 0.74 27.17 19.42
CA ASN A 126 1.33 28.23 20.23
C ASN A 126 2.80 27.92 20.60
N ALA A 127 3.12 26.70 20.98
CA ALA A 127 4.48 26.30 21.31
C ALA A 127 5.42 26.41 20.11
N ILE A 128 4.98 26.05 18.91
CA ILE A 128 5.73 26.20 17.65
C ILE A 128 5.99 27.69 17.37
N LEU A 129 4.94 28.53 17.43
CA LEU A 129 5.06 30.00 17.25
C LEU A 129 6.10 30.62 18.20
N ASN A 130 6.10 30.20 19.46
CA ASN A 130 7.05 30.70 20.46
C ASN A 130 8.50 30.17 20.24
N SER A 131 8.64 29.02 19.61
CA SER A 131 9.93 28.33 19.47
C SER A 131 10.63 28.57 18.13
N ILE A 132 9.88 28.89 17.09
CA ILE A 132 10.41 29.11 15.72
C ILE A 132 10.10 30.56 15.32
N LYS A 133 11.15 31.34 15.05
CA LYS A 133 11.00 32.75 14.65
C LYS A 133 10.57 32.89 13.19
N ASN A 134 9.73 33.90 12.91
CA ASN A 134 9.28 34.25 11.56
C ASN A 134 8.51 33.12 10.87
N VAL A 135 7.59 32.49 11.59
CA VAL A 135 6.59 31.57 11.05
C VAL A 135 5.18 32.08 11.40
N SER A 136 4.19 31.67 10.64
CA SER A 136 2.79 32.07 10.85
C SER A 136 1.86 30.86 10.78
N VAL A 137 0.67 31.00 11.36
CA VAL A 137 -0.37 29.95 11.26
C VAL A 137 -1.25 30.24 10.05
N ASN A 138 -1.45 29.25 9.20
CA ASN A 138 -2.43 29.27 8.11
C ASN A 138 -3.18 27.94 8.12
N LEU A 139 -4.48 27.97 8.42
CA LEU A 139 -5.28 26.75 8.54
C LEU A 139 -5.81 26.26 7.20
N ASP A 140 -5.90 27.11 6.18
CA ASP A 140 -6.52 26.79 4.90
C ASP A 140 -5.50 26.25 3.89
N ALA A 141 -4.38 26.95 3.71
CA ALA A 141 -3.33 26.60 2.76
C ALA A 141 -1.94 26.78 3.40
N PRO A 142 -1.55 25.95 4.36
CA PRO A 142 -0.24 26.03 5.01
C PRO A 142 0.89 25.52 4.10
N ASP A 143 2.09 26.08 4.24
CA ASP A 143 3.29 25.57 3.59
C ASP A 143 3.78 24.26 4.22
N ALA A 144 3.48 24.03 5.51
CA ALA A 144 3.79 22.82 6.24
C ALA A 144 2.65 22.37 7.14
N GLU A 145 2.36 21.09 7.17
CA GLU A 145 1.39 20.50 8.09
C GLU A 145 2.08 19.60 9.12
N ILE A 146 1.79 19.81 10.39
CA ILE A 146 2.22 18.94 11.48
C ILE A 146 1.02 18.15 11.96
N PHE A 147 1.06 16.83 11.72
CA PHE A 147 0.00 15.92 12.14
C PHE A 147 0.34 15.30 13.48
N ILE A 148 -0.67 15.22 14.35
CA ILE A 148 -0.57 14.57 15.65
C ILE A 148 -1.70 13.56 15.77
N GLU A 149 -1.35 12.31 15.94
CA GLU A 149 -2.31 11.23 16.14
C GLU A 149 -2.12 10.65 17.55
N VAL A 150 -3.02 10.99 18.49
CA VAL A 150 -3.03 10.46 19.85
C VAL A 150 -3.89 9.20 19.90
N ARG A 151 -3.32 8.11 20.42
CA ARG A 151 -3.96 6.80 20.49
C ARG A 151 -3.65 6.13 21.85
N ASN A 152 -4.68 6.03 22.66
CA ASN A 152 -4.55 5.47 24.03
C ASN A 152 -3.41 6.19 24.80
N ASN A 153 -2.36 5.46 25.16
CA ASN A 153 -1.23 5.97 25.95
C ASN A 153 -0.04 6.48 25.11
N ARG A 154 -0.21 6.64 23.79
CA ARG A 154 0.84 7.06 22.85
C ARG A 154 0.37 8.16 21.93
N ALA A 155 1.33 8.93 21.42
CA ALA A 155 1.10 9.90 20.36
C ALA A 155 2.16 9.77 19.27
N TYR A 156 1.78 10.16 18.07
CA TYR A 156 2.61 10.06 16.86
C TYR A 156 2.62 11.41 16.16
N VAL A 157 3.81 11.94 15.91
CA VAL A 157 4.02 13.23 15.24
C VAL A 157 4.65 12.98 13.87
N PHE A 158 4.04 13.53 12.83
CA PHE A 158 4.51 13.40 11.44
C PHE A 158 4.07 14.59 10.59
N SER A 159 4.69 14.78 9.42
CA SER A 159 4.37 15.85 8.48
C SER A 159 3.92 15.34 7.11
N GLU A 160 4.17 14.07 6.80
CA GLU A 160 3.92 13.51 5.49
C GLU A 160 2.89 12.38 5.54
N LYS A 161 2.09 12.28 4.48
CA LYS A 161 1.21 11.15 4.20
C LYS A 161 1.53 10.64 2.80
N ILE A 162 2.37 9.64 2.74
CA ILE A 162 2.74 8.96 1.51
C ILE A 162 1.62 7.98 1.15
N LEU A 163 1.11 8.05 -0.07
CA LEU A 163 0.04 7.16 -0.52
C LEU A 163 0.59 5.76 -0.81
N GLY A 164 -0.17 4.74 -0.46
CA GLY A 164 0.05 3.36 -0.88
C GLY A 164 -0.91 2.95 -1.99
N PRO A 165 -0.81 1.73 -2.51
CA PRO A 165 -1.64 1.24 -3.62
C PRO A 165 -3.11 1.04 -3.22
N GLY A 166 -3.41 1.00 -1.93
CA GLY A 166 -4.75 0.67 -1.44
C GLY A 166 -5.15 -0.77 -1.73
N GLY A 167 -6.46 -1.01 -1.87
CA GLY A 167 -7.00 -2.33 -2.16
C GLY A 167 -6.97 -3.28 -0.97
N MET A 168 -6.93 -4.58 -1.27
CA MET A 168 -6.97 -5.67 -0.29
C MET A 168 -5.60 -6.32 -0.12
N PRO A 169 -5.27 -6.83 1.06
CA PRO A 169 -4.01 -7.56 1.24
C PRO A 169 -3.95 -8.76 0.31
N LEU A 170 -2.83 -8.90 -0.35
CA LEU A 170 -2.58 -9.95 -1.32
C LEU A 170 -2.79 -11.35 -0.72
N GLY A 171 -3.47 -12.23 -1.47
CA GLY A 171 -3.79 -13.59 -1.03
C GLY A 171 -5.05 -13.72 -0.18
N THR A 172 -5.85 -12.64 0.01
CA THR A 172 -7.12 -12.69 0.73
C THR A 172 -8.30 -13.21 -0.10
N GLN A 173 -8.17 -13.20 -1.44
CA GLN A 173 -9.23 -13.55 -2.40
C GLN A 173 -8.92 -14.81 -3.26
N GLY A 174 -7.99 -15.64 -2.79
CA GLY A 174 -7.60 -16.84 -3.53
C GLY A 174 -6.50 -16.60 -4.55
N LYS A 175 -6.22 -17.62 -5.38
CA LYS A 175 -5.21 -17.60 -6.42
C LYS A 175 -5.85 -17.50 -7.80
N VAL A 176 -5.19 -16.78 -8.71
CA VAL A 176 -5.59 -16.69 -10.12
C VAL A 176 -4.36 -16.88 -11.00
N ALA A 177 -4.51 -17.54 -12.16
CA ALA A 177 -3.47 -17.59 -13.17
C ALA A 177 -3.64 -16.39 -14.11
N ALA A 178 -2.59 -15.58 -14.32
CA ALA A 178 -2.65 -14.42 -15.22
C ALA A 178 -1.75 -14.67 -16.43
N PHE A 179 -2.32 -14.61 -17.63
CA PHE A 179 -1.58 -14.73 -18.87
C PHE A 179 -0.92 -13.40 -19.21
N ILE A 180 0.42 -13.39 -19.20
CA ILE A 180 1.26 -12.21 -19.35
C ILE A 180 1.88 -12.21 -20.75
N CYS A 181 1.40 -11.32 -21.61
CA CYS A 181 1.88 -11.19 -22.99
C CYS A 181 2.32 -9.78 -23.37
N ASP A 182 1.74 -8.76 -22.73
CA ASP A 182 1.94 -7.34 -23.02
C ASP A 182 1.71 -6.46 -21.79
N GLU A 183 1.78 -5.14 -21.96
CA GLU A 183 1.53 -4.15 -20.90
C GLU A 183 0.09 -4.23 -20.35
N LYS A 184 -0.91 -4.48 -21.21
CA LYS A 184 -2.31 -4.62 -20.79
C LYS A 184 -2.48 -5.81 -19.84
N SER A 185 -1.86 -6.92 -20.14
CA SER A 185 -1.90 -8.11 -19.30
C SER A 185 -1.22 -7.91 -17.94
N VAL A 186 -0.15 -7.12 -17.87
CA VAL A 186 0.47 -6.69 -16.60
C VAL A 186 -0.49 -5.83 -15.79
N VAL A 187 -1.16 -4.85 -16.42
CA VAL A 187 -2.17 -4.00 -15.75
C VAL A 187 -3.33 -4.87 -15.23
N ALA A 188 -3.82 -5.82 -16.03
CA ALA A 188 -4.87 -6.74 -15.61
C ALA A 188 -4.46 -7.59 -14.40
N ALA A 189 -3.25 -8.13 -14.41
CA ALA A 189 -2.69 -8.89 -13.29
C ALA A 189 -2.56 -8.02 -12.04
N TRP A 190 -2.05 -6.79 -12.17
CA TRP A 190 -1.92 -5.83 -11.08
C TRP A 190 -3.28 -5.46 -10.46
N LEU A 191 -4.31 -5.25 -11.28
CA LEU A 191 -5.67 -5.00 -10.80
C LEU A 191 -6.22 -6.17 -9.99
N MET A 192 -5.92 -7.41 -10.38
CA MET A 192 -6.29 -8.59 -9.60
C MET A 192 -5.52 -8.67 -8.28
N MET A 193 -4.21 -8.32 -8.28
CA MET A 193 -3.43 -8.19 -7.05
C MET A 193 -4.04 -7.15 -6.10
N LYS A 194 -4.42 -5.97 -6.63
CA LYS A 194 -5.08 -4.91 -5.87
C LYS A 194 -6.41 -5.34 -5.25
N ARG A 195 -7.11 -6.29 -5.89
CA ARG A 195 -8.32 -6.92 -5.34
C ARG A 195 -8.03 -8.01 -4.31
N GLY A 196 -6.75 -8.29 -4.01
CA GLY A 196 -6.32 -9.29 -3.04
C GLY A 196 -6.14 -10.69 -3.62
N GLY A 197 -6.22 -10.85 -4.94
CA GLY A 197 -5.92 -12.10 -5.62
C GLY A 197 -4.41 -12.38 -5.61
N TYR A 198 -4.02 -13.61 -5.33
CA TYR A 198 -2.63 -14.04 -5.48
C TYR A 198 -2.41 -14.46 -6.93
N VAL A 199 -1.62 -13.70 -7.67
CA VAL A 199 -1.40 -13.93 -9.10
C VAL A 199 -0.27 -14.94 -9.32
N ILE A 200 -0.55 -15.97 -10.11
CA ILE A 200 0.45 -16.87 -10.67
C ILE A 200 0.64 -16.47 -12.13
N PRO A 201 1.80 -15.91 -12.50
CA PRO A 201 2.01 -15.50 -13.88
C PRO A 201 2.16 -16.72 -14.79
N VAL A 202 1.59 -16.61 -15.97
CA VAL A 202 1.70 -17.57 -17.06
C VAL A 202 2.12 -16.81 -18.31
N TYR A 203 3.07 -17.30 -19.07
CA TYR A 203 3.50 -16.65 -20.31
C TYR A 203 3.88 -17.68 -21.38
N GLU A 204 3.85 -17.25 -22.62
CA GLU A 204 4.23 -18.05 -23.78
C GLU A 204 5.77 -18.12 -23.93
N GLU A 205 6.31 -19.28 -24.24
CA GLU A 205 7.76 -19.50 -24.36
C GLU A 205 8.43 -18.56 -25.38
N SER A 206 7.71 -18.21 -26.45
CA SER A 206 8.16 -17.29 -27.51
C SER A 206 8.17 -15.80 -27.08
N ASN A 207 7.54 -15.44 -25.95
CA ASN A 207 7.45 -14.05 -25.49
C ASN A 207 8.79 -13.54 -24.94
N ARG A 208 9.54 -12.83 -25.79
CA ARG A 208 10.85 -12.24 -25.46
C ARG A 208 10.79 -11.18 -24.35
N ASN A 209 9.64 -10.55 -24.13
CA ASN A 209 9.46 -9.53 -23.12
C ASN A 209 8.97 -10.07 -21.77
N ALA A 210 8.70 -11.38 -21.67
CA ALA A 210 8.13 -11.97 -20.46
C ALA A 210 8.96 -11.69 -19.21
N ALA A 211 10.29 -11.80 -19.30
CA ALA A 211 11.18 -11.53 -18.17
C ALA A 211 11.05 -10.08 -17.64
N HIS A 212 10.89 -9.12 -18.54
CA HIS A 212 10.68 -7.72 -18.17
C HIS A 212 9.33 -7.53 -17.45
N TYR A 213 8.25 -8.07 -17.99
CA TYR A 213 6.92 -7.96 -17.38
C TYR A 213 6.83 -8.68 -16.03
N LEU A 214 7.46 -9.84 -15.92
CA LEU A 214 7.53 -10.56 -14.63
C LEU A 214 8.28 -9.76 -13.58
N LYS A 215 9.39 -9.11 -13.95
CA LYS A 215 10.15 -8.25 -13.04
C LYS A 215 9.31 -7.11 -12.49
N ILE A 216 8.52 -6.45 -13.33
CA ILE A 216 7.59 -5.39 -12.90
C ILE A 216 6.59 -5.94 -11.87
N LEU A 217 6.01 -7.10 -12.11
CA LEU A 217 5.06 -7.70 -11.19
C LEU A 217 5.69 -8.17 -9.86
N GLU A 218 6.96 -8.59 -9.89
CA GLU A 218 7.71 -8.99 -8.68
C GLU A 218 7.87 -7.86 -7.67
N ASP A 219 7.96 -6.61 -8.13
CA ASP A 219 8.08 -5.45 -7.25
C ASP A 219 6.81 -5.22 -6.40
N TRP A 220 5.66 -5.73 -6.88
CA TRP A 220 4.37 -5.66 -6.20
C TRP A 220 4.03 -6.92 -5.39
N ASN A 221 4.67 -8.02 -5.67
CA ASN A 221 4.41 -9.29 -5.01
C ASN A 221 5.59 -10.25 -5.12
N ASN A 222 5.71 -11.13 -4.13
CA ASN A 222 6.53 -12.33 -4.25
C ASN A 222 5.82 -13.32 -5.17
N LEU A 223 6.12 -13.27 -6.46
CA LEU A 223 5.51 -14.16 -7.43
C LEU A 223 5.93 -15.61 -7.19
N VAL A 224 4.98 -16.52 -7.31
CA VAL A 224 5.28 -17.95 -7.48
C VAL A 224 6.04 -18.13 -8.77
N LYS A 225 6.83 -19.19 -8.87
CA LYS A 225 7.49 -19.59 -10.12
C LYS A 225 6.49 -19.52 -11.28
N PRO A 226 6.76 -18.74 -12.31
CA PRO A 226 5.85 -18.58 -13.43
C PRO A 226 5.71 -19.89 -14.21
N PHE A 227 4.58 -20.07 -14.87
CA PHE A 227 4.33 -21.22 -15.75
C PHE A 227 4.54 -20.80 -17.20
N VAL A 228 5.20 -21.68 -17.98
CA VAL A 228 5.47 -21.46 -19.40
C VAL A 228 4.51 -22.30 -20.22
N VAL A 229 3.77 -21.65 -21.11
CA VAL A 229 2.92 -22.29 -22.11
C VAL A 229 3.72 -22.48 -23.39
N LYS A 230 3.59 -23.64 -24.03
CA LYS A 230 4.39 -24.00 -25.22
C LYS A 230 3.63 -23.90 -26.51
N SER A 231 2.30 -24.01 -26.48
CA SER A 231 1.49 -23.92 -27.68
C SER A 231 1.33 -22.46 -28.14
N ASP A 232 1.32 -22.26 -29.46
CA ASP A 232 1.04 -20.95 -30.10
C ASP A 232 -0.46 -20.78 -30.39
N GLU A 233 -1.25 -21.86 -30.24
CA GLU A 233 -2.67 -21.85 -30.52
C GLU A 233 -3.49 -21.48 -29.25
N VAL A 234 -4.34 -20.46 -29.33
CA VAL A 234 -5.10 -19.92 -28.18
C VAL A 234 -5.92 -20.98 -27.47
N SER A 235 -6.54 -21.92 -28.20
CA SER A 235 -7.36 -22.98 -27.59
C SER A 235 -6.51 -23.94 -26.74
N GLU A 236 -5.34 -24.30 -27.21
CA GLU A 236 -4.40 -25.17 -26.51
C GLU A 236 -3.75 -24.45 -25.34
N GLN A 237 -3.37 -23.17 -25.51
CA GLN A 237 -2.88 -22.32 -24.42
C GLN A 237 -3.85 -22.31 -23.25
N VAL A 238 -5.13 -22.07 -23.52
CA VAL A 238 -6.16 -22.05 -22.48
C VAL A 238 -6.25 -23.40 -21.76
N GLN A 239 -6.20 -24.52 -22.50
CA GLN A 239 -6.23 -25.86 -21.89
C GLN A 239 -5.01 -26.13 -21.00
N GLU A 240 -3.80 -25.71 -21.44
CA GLU A 240 -2.58 -25.83 -20.64
C GLU A 240 -2.68 -25.00 -19.37
N ILE A 241 -3.17 -23.73 -19.47
CA ILE A 241 -3.36 -22.84 -18.33
C ILE A 241 -4.41 -23.41 -17.36
N GLU A 242 -5.51 -23.97 -17.85
CA GLU A 242 -6.53 -24.60 -16.99
C GLU A 242 -5.96 -25.77 -16.20
N LYS A 243 -5.25 -26.67 -16.87
CA LYS A 243 -4.60 -27.84 -16.24
C LYS A 243 -3.62 -27.40 -15.16
N PHE A 244 -2.80 -26.41 -15.49
CA PHE A 244 -1.87 -25.81 -14.53
C PHE A 244 -2.61 -25.13 -13.36
N SER A 245 -3.64 -24.34 -13.65
CA SER A 245 -4.44 -23.62 -12.67
C SER A 245 -5.07 -24.56 -11.64
N ARG A 246 -5.70 -25.65 -12.10
CA ARG A 246 -6.28 -26.66 -11.21
C ARG A 246 -5.24 -27.30 -10.30
N LYS A 247 -4.06 -27.65 -10.84
CA LYS A 247 -2.95 -28.23 -10.06
C LYS A 247 -2.43 -27.28 -8.97
N ASN A 248 -2.52 -25.97 -9.19
CA ASN A 248 -2.03 -24.95 -8.27
C ASN A 248 -3.13 -24.27 -7.44
N ASN A 249 -4.37 -24.79 -7.49
CA ASN A 249 -5.53 -24.23 -6.81
C ASN A 249 -5.84 -22.77 -7.22
N ALA A 250 -5.58 -22.41 -8.47
CA ALA A 250 -6.06 -21.17 -9.03
C ALA A 250 -7.54 -21.32 -9.43
N ILE A 251 -8.34 -20.35 -9.06
CA ILE A 251 -9.82 -20.40 -9.20
C ILE A 251 -10.32 -19.73 -10.48
N ALA A 252 -9.46 -19.00 -11.19
CA ALA A 252 -9.79 -18.30 -12.42
C ALA A 252 -8.52 -18.03 -13.24
N ILE A 253 -8.73 -17.68 -14.52
CA ILE A 253 -7.70 -17.19 -15.44
C ILE A 253 -7.95 -15.70 -15.70
N VAL A 254 -6.90 -14.91 -15.68
CA VAL A 254 -6.92 -13.46 -15.95
C VAL A 254 -6.30 -13.18 -17.30
N LEU A 255 -7.02 -12.42 -18.12
CA LEU A 255 -6.62 -12.05 -19.47
C LEU A 255 -6.61 -10.54 -19.62
N GLY A 256 -5.60 -10.00 -20.30
CA GLY A 256 -5.36 -8.57 -20.52
C GLY A 256 -6.17 -7.94 -21.66
N PHE A 257 -7.29 -8.54 -22.06
CA PHE A 257 -8.15 -7.96 -23.10
C PHE A 257 -9.02 -6.82 -22.55
N ASP A 258 -9.11 -5.74 -23.28
CA ASP A 258 -9.99 -4.61 -23.03
C ASP A 258 -11.37 -4.75 -23.71
N GLU A 259 -11.52 -5.79 -24.56
CA GLU A 259 -12.78 -6.19 -25.19
C GLU A 259 -13.13 -7.63 -24.79
N PHE A 260 -14.43 -7.92 -24.76
CA PHE A 260 -14.90 -9.27 -24.49
C PHE A 260 -14.54 -10.22 -25.66
N LYS A 261 -13.83 -11.29 -25.33
CA LYS A 261 -13.53 -12.39 -26.29
C LYS A 261 -14.17 -13.65 -25.83
N LYS A 262 -14.92 -14.28 -26.73
CA LYS A 262 -15.50 -15.60 -26.48
C LYS A 262 -14.42 -16.65 -26.53
N ILE A 263 -13.99 -17.13 -25.38
CA ILE A 263 -12.98 -18.17 -25.20
C ILE A 263 -13.63 -19.32 -24.43
N ASN A 264 -13.50 -20.54 -24.93
CA ASN A 264 -14.01 -21.71 -24.24
C ASN A 264 -13.08 -22.08 -23.09
N SER A 265 -13.56 -22.01 -21.88
CA SER A 265 -12.82 -22.36 -20.66
C SER A 265 -13.77 -23.00 -19.64
N THR A 266 -13.24 -23.97 -18.91
CA THR A 266 -13.94 -24.63 -17.79
C THR A 266 -13.70 -23.88 -16.46
N LEU A 267 -12.74 -22.96 -16.42
CA LEU A 267 -12.51 -22.03 -15.33
C LEU A 267 -13.09 -20.66 -15.67
N PRO A 268 -13.52 -19.88 -14.66
CA PRO A 268 -13.90 -18.49 -14.87
C PRO A 268 -12.78 -17.69 -15.52
N LEU A 269 -13.13 -16.90 -16.53
CA LEU A 269 -12.21 -15.94 -17.17
C LEU A 269 -12.51 -14.54 -16.64
N PHE A 270 -11.47 -13.85 -16.20
CA PHE A 270 -11.54 -12.46 -15.76
C PHE A 270 -10.90 -11.54 -16.79
N PHE A 271 -11.61 -10.49 -17.14
CA PHE A 271 -11.19 -9.44 -18.06
C PHE A 271 -11.20 -8.09 -17.32
N PRO A 272 -10.20 -7.81 -16.48
CA PRO A 272 -10.23 -6.64 -15.61
C PRO A 272 -10.22 -5.29 -16.32
N LEU A 273 -9.89 -5.26 -17.62
CA LEU A 273 -9.79 -4.05 -18.42
C LEU A 273 -11.06 -3.70 -19.18
N ILE A 274 -12.08 -4.58 -19.20
CA ILE A 274 -13.35 -4.28 -19.86
C ILE A 274 -14.00 -3.04 -19.25
N GLY A 275 -14.32 -2.07 -20.12
CA GLY A 275 -14.89 -0.79 -19.71
C GLY A 275 -13.87 0.28 -19.36
N MET A 276 -12.60 0.00 -19.45
CA MET A 276 -11.52 0.98 -19.32
C MET A 276 -11.12 1.50 -20.70
N ASP A 277 -10.91 2.81 -20.81
CA ASP A 277 -10.33 3.38 -22.02
C ASP A 277 -8.80 3.26 -22.06
N ASN A 278 -8.20 3.54 -23.23
CA ASN A 278 -6.76 3.42 -23.40
C ASN A 278 -5.95 4.40 -22.54
N GLU A 279 -6.50 5.57 -22.19
CA GLU A 279 -5.80 6.55 -21.34
C GLU A 279 -5.81 6.11 -19.87
N GLU A 280 -6.88 5.51 -19.41
CA GLU A 280 -6.96 4.90 -18.07
C GLU A 280 -5.95 3.77 -17.94
N ILE A 281 -5.87 2.88 -18.94
CA ILE A 281 -4.90 1.77 -18.95
C ILE A 281 -3.46 2.30 -18.97
N LYS A 282 -3.14 3.28 -19.80
CA LYS A 282 -1.82 3.92 -19.84
C LYS A 282 -1.46 4.61 -18.52
N THR A 283 -2.44 5.26 -17.88
CA THR A 283 -2.25 5.89 -16.58
C THR A 283 -1.90 4.86 -15.51
N LEU A 284 -2.60 3.73 -15.48
CA LEU A 284 -2.27 2.62 -14.59
C LEU A 284 -0.91 2.01 -14.91
N TRP A 285 -0.59 1.82 -16.19
CA TRP A 285 0.72 1.33 -16.60
C TRP A 285 1.84 2.22 -16.08
N LYS A 286 1.76 3.54 -16.30
CA LYS A 286 2.72 4.51 -15.74
C LYS A 286 2.84 4.39 -14.23
N LYS A 287 1.72 4.31 -13.52
CA LYS A 287 1.71 4.11 -12.07
C LYS A 287 2.45 2.85 -11.65
N ILE A 288 2.24 1.74 -12.35
CA ILE A 288 2.85 0.43 -12.03
C ILE A 288 4.37 0.48 -12.19
N ILE A 289 4.89 1.18 -13.20
CA ILE A 289 6.32 1.23 -13.51
C ILE A 289 7.07 2.38 -12.81
N PHE A 290 6.41 3.50 -12.46
CA PHE A 290 7.06 4.69 -11.90
C PHE A 290 6.91 4.85 -10.39
N GLU A 291 6.00 4.13 -9.73
CA GLU A 291 5.93 4.10 -8.26
C GLU A 291 6.95 3.13 -7.64
N GLN A 292 7.93 2.70 -8.43
CA GLN A 292 9.06 1.84 -8.01
C GLN A 292 10.18 2.60 -7.29
#